data_08049d292c159d1e3d5ec48380c80c2b
#
_entry.id   08049d292c159d1e3d5ec48380c80c2b
#
_cell.length_a   1.000
_cell.length_b   1.000
_cell.length_c   1.000
_cell.angle_alpha   90.00
_cell.angle_beta   90.00
_cell.angle_gamma   90.00
#
_symmetry.space_group_name_H-M   'P 1'
#
loop_
_entity.id
_entity.type
_entity.pdbx_description
1 polymer ?
#
loop_
_entity_poly.entity_id
_entity_poly.type
_entity_poly.pdbx_seq_one_letter_code
_entity_poly.pdbx_strand_id
1 'polypeptide(L)'
;SEMCIRDRINVRHMNEFTVKPASEVDFMDVSPKQVVSIAAALIPFLEHDDANRALMGSNMQRQAVPTLKTQAPLVGTGMERYVARDSGVCEVASRGGVVDSVDASRIVVRVNPAEVGQDESPVDIYNLTKYKRSNQNTCVNQRPIVSPGDTVARGDILADGPSVDLGELALGQNMRLSL
;
A
#
# COMPACT_ATOMS: atom_id res chain seq x y z
N SER A 1 -20.80 -28.32 28.29
CA SER A 1 -19.51 -27.80 28.79
C SER A 1 -18.52 -27.48 27.67
N GLU A 2 -18.70 -27.95 26.43
CA GLU A 2 -17.84 -27.54 25.26
C GLU A 2 -18.11 -26.11 24.77
N MET A 3 -19.30 -25.59 25.03
CA MET A 3 -19.65 -24.20 24.68
C MET A 3 -18.81 -23.14 25.44
N CYS A 4 -18.42 -23.45 26.68
CA CYS A 4 -17.63 -22.50 27.49
C CYS A 4 -16.16 -22.40 27.09
N ILE A 5 -15.63 -23.34 26.31
CA ILE A 5 -14.21 -23.31 25.87
C ILE A 5 -14.05 -22.48 24.59
N ARG A 6 -15.08 -22.43 23.74
CA ARG A 6 -15.04 -21.68 22.47
C ARG A 6 -15.07 -20.16 22.61
N ASP A 7 -15.58 -19.65 23.74
CA ASP A 7 -15.74 -18.21 23.97
C ASP A 7 -14.57 -17.60 24.77
N ARG A 8 -13.53 -18.36 25.07
CA ARG A 8 -12.37 -17.91 25.81
C ARG A 8 -11.18 -17.75 24.87
N ILE A 9 -10.53 -16.60 24.97
CA ILE A 9 -9.37 -16.23 24.16
C ILE A 9 -8.19 -15.91 25.05
N ASN A 10 -6.97 -16.13 24.52
CA ASN A 10 -5.75 -15.77 25.19
C ASN A 10 -5.58 -14.24 25.11
N VAL A 11 -5.42 -13.60 26.26
CA VAL A 11 -5.29 -12.15 26.38
C VAL A 11 -4.12 -11.78 27.28
N ARG A 12 -3.57 -10.59 27.08
CA ARG A 12 -2.60 -9.99 27.99
C ARG A 12 -3.33 -9.05 28.95
N HIS A 13 -3.24 -9.32 30.26
CA HIS A 13 -3.83 -8.51 31.30
C HIS A 13 -2.81 -8.30 32.43
N MET A 14 -2.56 -7.03 32.82
CA MET A 14 -1.58 -6.68 33.85
C MET A 14 -0.20 -7.35 33.67
N ASN A 15 0.30 -7.38 32.41
CA ASN A 15 1.54 -8.02 32.01
C ASN A 15 1.61 -9.57 32.09
N GLU A 16 0.48 -10.22 32.37
CA GLU A 16 0.38 -11.68 32.38
C GLU A 16 -0.50 -12.18 31.23
N PHE A 17 -0.21 -13.38 30.73
CA PHE A 17 -1.04 -14.05 29.75
C PHE A 17 -2.10 -14.85 30.47
N THR A 18 -3.36 -14.51 30.26
CA THR A 18 -4.52 -15.16 30.86
C THR A 18 -5.55 -15.51 29.80
N VAL A 19 -6.52 -16.34 30.16
CA VAL A 19 -7.64 -16.69 29.28
C VAL A 19 -8.90 -16.03 29.82
N LYS A 20 -9.51 -15.14 28.99
CA LYS A 20 -10.73 -14.41 29.34
C LYS A 20 -11.81 -14.61 28.27
N PRO A 21 -13.09 -14.40 28.63
CA PRO A 21 -14.15 -14.34 27.65
C PRO A 21 -13.97 -13.14 26.72
N ALA A 22 -14.39 -13.26 25.45
CA ALA A 22 -14.26 -12.22 24.44
C ALA A 22 -14.93 -10.89 24.83
N SER A 23 -15.98 -10.96 25.66
CA SER A 23 -16.71 -9.77 26.15
C SER A 23 -15.92 -8.89 27.13
N GLU A 24 -14.86 -9.41 27.75
CA GLU A 24 -14.01 -8.67 28.69
C GLU A 24 -12.75 -8.08 28.01
N VAL A 25 -12.65 -8.20 26.68
CA VAL A 25 -11.46 -7.71 25.93
C VAL A 25 -11.73 -6.31 25.39
N ASP A 26 -10.90 -5.36 25.78
CA ASP A 26 -11.03 -3.96 25.37
C ASP A 26 -10.39 -3.68 24.01
N PHE A 27 -9.29 -4.37 23.67
CA PHE A 27 -8.50 -4.14 22.46
C PHE A 27 -8.13 -5.45 21.78
N MET A 28 -8.03 -5.40 20.48
CA MET A 28 -7.62 -6.52 19.63
C MET A 28 -6.62 -6.03 18.59
N ASP A 29 -5.58 -6.82 18.32
CA ASP A 29 -4.65 -6.53 17.24
C ASP A 29 -5.39 -6.56 15.89
N VAL A 30 -5.13 -5.54 15.06
CA VAL A 30 -5.77 -5.43 13.73
C VAL A 30 -5.33 -6.58 12.82
N SER A 31 -4.07 -7.00 12.92
CA SER A 31 -3.53 -8.10 12.12
C SER A 31 -2.28 -8.70 12.78
N PRO A 32 -2.06 -10.03 12.67
CA PRO A 32 -0.79 -10.66 13.06
C PRO A 32 0.42 -10.13 12.31
N LYS A 33 0.24 -9.52 11.15
CA LYS A 33 1.30 -8.90 10.34
C LYS A 33 2.01 -7.74 11.04
N GLN A 34 1.41 -7.16 12.06
CA GLN A 34 2.02 -6.08 12.86
C GLN A 34 3.22 -6.53 13.72
N VAL A 35 3.41 -7.83 13.90
CA VAL A 35 4.56 -8.39 14.64
C VAL A 35 5.88 -8.17 13.90
N VAL A 36 5.85 -8.10 12.58
CA VAL A 36 7.04 -7.91 11.73
C VAL A 36 7.09 -6.49 11.17
N SER A 37 8.30 -6.04 10.78
CA SER A 37 8.47 -4.77 10.08
C SER A 37 7.81 -4.80 8.69
N ILE A 38 7.54 -3.63 8.13
CA ILE A 38 6.97 -3.50 6.77
C ILE A 38 7.86 -4.20 5.74
N ALA A 39 9.19 -4.05 5.83
CA ALA A 39 10.12 -4.70 4.91
C ALA A 39 10.07 -6.23 5.02
N ALA A 40 9.99 -6.78 6.23
CA ALA A 40 9.84 -8.21 6.44
C ALA A 40 8.46 -8.71 5.97
N ALA A 41 7.40 -7.91 6.14
CA ALA A 41 6.05 -8.27 5.70
C ALA A 41 5.89 -8.32 4.17
N LEU A 42 6.83 -7.78 3.41
CA LEU A 42 6.89 -7.86 1.95
C LEU A 42 7.57 -9.13 1.42
N ILE A 43 8.19 -9.93 2.29
CA ILE A 43 8.87 -11.18 1.90
C ILE A 43 7.82 -12.29 1.79
N PRO A 44 7.58 -12.86 0.59
CA PRO A 44 6.69 -13.99 0.44
C PRO A 44 7.28 -15.24 1.10
N PHE A 45 6.43 -16.08 1.71
CA PHE A 45 6.83 -17.30 2.42
C PHE A 45 7.87 -17.06 3.54
N LEU A 46 7.76 -15.93 4.24
CA LEU A 46 8.68 -15.56 5.33
C LEU A 46 8.80 -16.63 6.40
N GLU A 47 7.72 -17.35 6.69
CA GLU A 47 7.66 -18.42 7.68
C GLU A 47 8.54 -19.64 7.36
N HIS A 48 8.96 -19.77 6.10
CA HIS A 48 9.83 -20.85 5.65
C HIS A 48 11.31 -20.44 5.58
N ASP A 49 11.61 -19.17 5.86
CA ASP A 49 12.99 -18.65 5.82
C ASP A 49 13.65 -18.65 7.21
N ASP A 50 14.97 -18.87 7.21
CA ASP A 50 15.78 -18.65 8.40
C ASP A 50 15.80 -17.16 8.78
N ALA A 51 15.73 -16.86 10.08
CA ALA A 51 15.66 -15.49 10.59
C ALA A 51 16.83 -14.60 10.14
N ASN A 52 18.04 -15.15 10.06
CA ASN A 52 19.22 -14.42 9.60
C ASN A 52 19.12 -14.05 8.12
N ARG A 53 18.62 -14.98 7.29
CA ARG A 53 18.44 -14.72 5.85
C ARG A 53 17.29 -13.75 5.59
N ALA A 54 16.21 -13.84 6.35
CA ALA A 54 15.12 -12.89 6.29
C ALA A 54 15.55 -11.47 6.68
N LEU A 55 16.40 -11.33 7.70
CA LEU A 55 17.00 -10.06 8.09
C LEU A 55 17.85 -9.47 6.96
N MET A 56 18.72 -10.27 6.34
CA MET A 56 19.55 -9.83 5.20
C MET A 56 18.67 -9.40 4.03
N GLY A 57 17.66 -10.19 3.66
CA GLY A 57 16.72 -9.90 2.59
C GLY A 57 15.94 -8.60 2.82
N SER A 58 15.42 -8.38 4.02
CA SER A 58 14.69 -7.15 4.36
C SER A 58 15.60 -5.91 4.31
N ASN A 59 16.85 -6.03 4.72
CA ASN A 59 17.83 -4.95 4.57
C ASN A 59 18.17 -4.64 3.12
N MET A 60 18.30 -5.67 2.28
CA MET A 60 18.56 -5.49 0.84
C MET A 60 17.38 -4.83 0.11
N GLN A 61 16.14 -5.13 0.46
CA GLN A 61 14.96 -4.46 -0.10
C GLN A 61 15.01 -2.94 0.07
N ARG A 62 15.51 -2.45 1.20
CA ARG A 62 15.64 -1.02 1.48
C ARG A 62 16.73 -0.32 0.65
N GLN A 63 17.61 -1.10 0.03
CA GLN A 63 18.69 -0.61 -0.83
C GLN A 63 18.36 -0.71 -2.33
N ALA A 64 17.10 -1.11 -2.66
CA ALA A 64 16.67 -1.22 -4.04
C ALA A 64 16.72 0.12 -4.77
N VAL A 65 17.28 0.11 -5.98
CA VAL A 65 17.33 1.29 -6.85
C VAL A 65 16.14 1.24 -7.82
N PRO A 66 15.38 2.34 -7.98
CA PRO A 66 14.30 2.41 -8.94
C PRO A 66 14.78 2.11 -10.36
N THR A 67 14.14 1.17 -11.02
CA THR A 67 14.40 0.85 -12.43
C THR A 67 13.56 1.73 -13.35
N LEU A 68 13.96 1.88 -14.62
CA LEU A 68 13.22 2.67 -15.60
C LEU A 68 11.82 2.09 -15.88
N LYS A 69 11.73 0.77 -15.88
CA LYS A 69 10.45 0.06 -16.01
C LYS A 69 10.38 -1.01 -14.93
N THR A 70 9.37 -0.91 -14.10
CA THR A 70 9.10 -1.86 -13.02
C THR A 70 7.94 -2.77 -13.40
N GLN A 71 7.86 -3.93 -12.77
CA GLN A 71 6.76 -4.88 -12.91
C GLN A 71 6.32 -5.33 -11.52
N ALA A 72 5.02 -5.42 -11.31
CA ALA A 72 4.47 -5.98 -10.09
C ALA A 72 4.96 -7.42 -9.91
N PRO A 73 5.30 -7.84 -8.68
CA PRO A 73 5.78 -9.19 -8.43
C PRO A 73 4.68 -10.23 -8.71
N LEU A 74 5.05 -11.35 -9.33
CA LEU A 74 4.11 -12.45 -9.58
C LEU A 74 3.65 -13.14 -8.29
N VAL A 75 4.51 -13.13 -7.28
CA VAL A 75 4.23 -13.67 -5.95
C VAL A 75 4.46 -12.55 -4.93
N GLY A 76 3.42 -12.19 -4.22
CA GLY A 76 3.44 -11.11 -3.23
C GLY A 76 2.71 -11.50 -1.94
N THR A 77 2.77 -10.62 -0.96
CA THR A 77 2.14 -10.81 0.36
C THR A 77 0.83 -10.06 0.53
N GLY A 78 0.44 -9.24 -0.45
CA GLY A 78 -0.70 -8.33 -0.37
C GLY A 78 -0.40 -7.01 0.36
N MET A 79 0.80 -6.84 0.89
CA MET A 79 1.24 -5.56 1.49
C MET A 79 1.68 -4.53 0.46
N GLU A 80 2.01 -4.96 -0.75
CA GLU A 80 2.56 -4.14 -1.82
C GLU A 80 1.65 -2.95 -2.15
N ARG A 81 0.35 -3.19 -2.23
CA ARG A 81 -0.66 -2.16 -2.51
C ARG A 81 -0.76 -1.12 -1.41
N TYR A 82 -0.76 -1.55 -0.15
CA TYR A 82 -0.83 -0.64 0.99
C TYR A 82 0.43 0.19 1.12
N VAL A 83 1.59 -0.43 0.93
CA VAL A 83 2.89 0.26 0.97
C VAL A 83 2.99 1.30 -0.14
N ALA A 84 2.59 0.97 -1.37
CA ALA A 84 2.59 1.91 -2.49
C ALA A 84 1.69 3.12 -2.20
N ARG A 85 0.47 2.88 -1.75
CA ARG A 85 -0.49 3.94 -1.43
C ARG A 85 0.00 4.85 -0.30
N ASP A 86 0.46 4.26 0.80
CA ASP A 86 0.75 4.99 2.03
C ASP A 86 2.17 5.60 2.02
N SER A 87 3.03 5.24 1.06
CA SER A 87 4.38 5.79 0.89
C SER A 87 4.41 7.25 0.41
N GLY A 88 3.30 7.75 -0.15
CA GLY A 88 3.22 9.09 -0.70
C GLY A 88 3.94 9.30 -2.05
N VAL A 89 4.42 8.24 -2.70
CA VAL A 89 5.02 8.32 -4.05
C VAL A 89 3.96 8.31 -5.17
N CYS A 90 2.77 7.78 -4.86
CA CYS A 90 1.62 7.74 -5.75
C CYS A 90 0.71 8.95 -5.50
N GLU A 91 0.00 9.37 -6.53
CA GLU A 91 -1.09 10.34 -6.36
C GLU A 91 -2.37 9.58 -6.01
N VAL A 92 -3.03 10.00 -4.93
CA VAL A 92 -4.18 9.31 -4.34
C VAL A 92 -5.39 10.24 -4.32
N ALA A 93 -6.58 9.72 -4.67
CA ALA A 93 -7.81 10.48 -4.66
C ALA A 93 -8.19 10.92 -3.24
N SER A 94 -8.31 12.22 -3.03
CA SER A 94 -8.73 12.83 -1.75
C SER A 94 -10.23 12.65 -1.50
N ARG A 95 -11.03 12.68 -2.56
CA ARG A 95 -12.48 12.51 -2.57
C ARG A 95 -12.91 11.60 -3.71
N GLY A 96 -14.06 10.97 -3.56
CA GLY A 96 -14.66 10.15 -4.61
C GLY A 96 -15.25 11.00 -5.74
N GLY A 97 -15.22 10.47 -6.97
CA GLY A 97 -15.73 11.18 -8.12
C GLY A 97 -15.57 10.43 -9.43
N VAL A 98 -15.72 11.17 -10.51
CA VAL A 98 -15.51 10.69 -11.88
C VAL A 98 -14.37 11.47 -12.51
N VAL A 99 -13.45 10.76 -13.13
CA VAL A 99 -12.32 11.36 -13.86
C VAL A 99 -12.85 12.08 -15.10
N ASP A 100 -12.65 13.39 -15.17
CA ASP A 100 -13.14 14.23 -16.26
C ASP A 100 -12.12 14.31 -17.39
N SER A 101 -10.87 14.61 -17.05
CA SER A 101 -9.78 14.65 -18.02
C SER A 101 -8.46 14.19 -17.42
N VAL A 102 -7.63 13.60 -18.27
CA VAL A 102 -6.29 13.11 -17.92
C VAL A 102 -5.31 13.57 -18.97
N ASP A 103 -4.22 14.18 -18.52
CA ASP A 103 -3.07 14.42 -19.35
C ASP A 103 -1.77 13.98 -18.62
N ALA A 104 -0.63 14.09 -19.27
CA ALA A 104 0.64 13.64 -18.69
C ALA A 104 1.05 14.42 -17.42
N SER A 105 0.52 15.61 -17.21
CA SER A 105 0.90 16.54 -16.14
C SER A 105 -0.14 16.69 -15.05
N ARG A 106 -1.41 16.34 -15.33
CA ARG A 106 -2.51 16.52 -14.37
C ARG A 106 -3.67 15.56 -14.62
N ILE A 107 -4.41 15.33 -13.55
CA ILE A 107 -5.68 14.59 -13.56
C ILE A 107 -6.73 15.50 -12.96
N VAL A 108 -7.88 15.60 -13.64
CA VAL A 108 -9.03 16.37 -13.18
C VAL A 108 -10.14 15.41 -12.80
N VAL A 109 -10.59 15.49 -11.56
CA VAL A 109 -11.67 14.65 -11.02
C VAL A 109 -12.85 15.53 -10.65
N ARG A 110 -14.01 15.25 -11.19
CA ARG A 110 -15.28 15.83 -10.78
C ARG A 110 -15.80 15.08 -9.58
N VAL A 111 -15.82 15.75 -8.43
CA VAL A 111 -16.17 15.17 -7.14
C VAL A 111 -17.65 14.82 -7.09
N ASN A 112 -17.99 13.73 -6.39
CA ASN A 112 -19.37 13.36 -6.15
C ASN A 112 -20.10 14.45 -5.36
N PRO A 113 -21.33 14.86 -5.77
CA PRO A 113 -22.07 15.92 -5.08
C PRO A 113 -22.29 15.69 -3.59
N ALA A 114 -22.31 14.42 -3.16
CA ALA A 114 -22.47 14.05 -1.75
C ALA A 114 -21.21 14.30 -0.88
N GLU A 115 -20.04 14.43 -1.52
CA GLU A 115 -18.75 14.66 -0.84
C GLU A 115 -18.28 16.12 -0.97
N VAL A 116 -19.03 16.98 -1.64
CA VAL A 116 -18.72 18.42 -1.78
C VAL A 116 -19.29 19.18 -0.59
N GLY A 117 -18.42 19.83 0.20
CA GLY A 117 -18.83 20.76 1.26
C GLY A 117 -19.42 22.07 0.72
N GLN A 118 -20.10 22.85 1.59
CA GLN A 118 -20.80 24.08 1.15
C GLN A 118 -19.86 25.13 0.53
N ASP A 119 -18.58 25.15 0.91
CA ASP A 119 -17.57 26.12 0.42
C ASP A 119 -16.43 25.45 -0.36
N GLU A 120 -16.59 24.19 -0.78
CA GLU A 120 -15.56 23.44 -1.47
C GLU A 120 -15.78 23.39 -2.99
N SER A 121 -14.68 23.33 -3.75
CA SER A 121 -14.72 23.14 -5.19
C SER A 121 -15.33 21.78 -5.56
N PRO A 122 -16.21 21.71 -6.56
CA PRO A 122 -16.74 20.45 -7.09
C PRO A 122 -15.72 19.69 -7.95
N VAL A 123 -14.52 20.23 -8.13
CA VAL A 123 -13.47 19.65 -8.97
C VAL A 123 -12.16 19.61 -8.20
N ASP A 124 -11.50 18.46 -8.20
CA ASP A 124 -10.14 18.25 -7.70
C ASP A 124 -9.17 18.17 -8.88
N ILE A 125 -8.06 18.91 -8.77
CA ILE A 125 -7.00 18.91 -9.78
C ILE A 125 -5.72 18.35 -9.12
N TYR A 126 -5.26 17.20 -9.62
CA TYR A 126 -4.03 16.54 -9.17
C TYR A 126 -2.92 16.83 -10.16
N ASN A 127 -1.91 17.58 -9.73
CA ASN A 127 -0.73 17.89 -10.55
C ASN A 127 0.32 16.82 -10.36
N LEU A 128 0.72 16.16 -11.44
CA LEU A 128 1.68 15.09 -11.43
C LEU A 128 3.12 15.60 -11.44
N THR A 129 3.98 15.01 -10.61
CA THR A 129 5.41 15.29 -10.62
C THR A 129 6.05 14.63 -11.85
N LYS A 130 6.69 15.44 -12.69
CA LYS A 130 7.32 14.99 -13.93
C LYS A 130 8.83 15.17 -13.88
N TYR A 131 9.57 14.07 -14.03
CA TYR A 131 11.02 14.02 -14.21
C TYR A 131 11.80 14.89 -13.21
N LYS A 132 11.38 14.90 -11.96
CA LYS A 132 12.05 15.62 -10.88
C LYS A 132 13.21 14.79 -10.32
N ARG A 133 14.34 15.42 -10.07
CA ARG A 133 15.46 14.79 -9.38
C ARG A 133 15.15 14.61 -7.89
N SER A 134 15.37 13.39 -7.36
CA SER A 134 15.32 13.13 -5.92
C SER A 134 16.64 13.48 -5.22
N ASN A 135 16.63 13.49 -3.89
CA ASN A 135 17.85 13.72 -3.10
C ASN A 135 18.92 12.64 -3.32
N GLN A 136 18.52 11.44 -3.73
CA GLN A 136 19.41 10.31 -4.05
C GLN A 136 19.81 10.26 -5.53
N ASN A 137 19.59 11.33 -6.29
CA ASN A 137 19.86 11.43 -7.73
C ASN A 137 19.05 10.44 -8.59
N THR A 138 17.91 9.98 -8.11
CA THR A 138 16.96 9.17 -8.88
C THR A 138 15.92 10.06 -9.55
N CYS A 139 15.28 9.55 -10.61
CA CYS A 139 14.22 10.27 -11.32
C CYS A 139 12.87 9.97 -10.68
N VAL A 140 12.17 11.00 -10.24
CA VAL A 140 10.78 10.94 -9.81
C VAL A 140 9.87 11.33 -10.96
N ASN A 141 9.06 10.41 -11.43
CA ASN A 141 8.10 10.64 -12.51
C ASN A 141 6.81 9.91 -12.20
N GLN A 142 5.70 10.63 -12.14
CA GLN A 142 4.38 10.07 -11.93
C GLN A 142 3.67 9.88 -13.27
N ARG A 143 3.02 8.73 -13.42
CA ARG A 143 2.25 8.38 -14.62
C ARG A 143 0.81 8.06 -14.24
N PRO A 144 -0.20 8.68 -14.91
CA PRO A 144 -1.61 8.37 -14.66
C PRO A 144 -1.91 6.92 -15.03
N ILE A 145 -2.73 6.26 -14.21
CA ILE A 145 -3.24 4.91 -14.46
C ILE A 145 -4.75 4.90 -14.74
N VAL A 146 -5.41 6.02 -14.52
CA VAL A 146 -6.86 6.19 -14.75
C VAL A 146 -7.12 6.77 -16.13
N SER A 147 -8.31 6.51 -16.66
CA SER A 147 -8.79 7.02 -17.93
C SER A 147 -9.98 7.98 -17.72
N PRO A 148 -10.23 8.93 -18.63
CA PRO A 148 -11.40 9.77 -18.57
C PRO A 148 -12.68 8.91 -18.55
N GLY A 149 -13.60 9.23 -17.63
CA GLY A 149 -14.83 8.48 -17.38
C GLY A 149 -14.76 7.43 -16.29
N ASP A 150 -13.56 7.10 -15.78
CA ASP A 150 -13.42 6.16 -14.67
C ASP A 150 -14.02 6.74 -13.39
N THR A 151 -14.69 5.89 -12.61
CA THR A 151 -15.17 6.24 -11.27
C THR A 151 -14.11 5.88 -10.26
N VAL A 152 -13.76 6.83 -9.40
CA VAL A 152 -12.75 6.67 -8.35
C VAL A 152 -13.38 6.91 -6.98
N ALA A 153 -12.95 6.13 -6.00
CA ALA A 153 -13.30 6.32 -4.60
C ALA A 153 -12.18 7.05 -3.85
N ARG A 154 -12.51 7.61 -2.72
CA ARG A 154 -11.50 8.20 -1.82
C ARG A 154 -10.45 7.14 -1.44
N GLY A 155 -9.19 7.45 -1.63
CA GLY A 155 -8.08 6.53 -1.34
C GLY A 155 -7.61 5.68 -2.51
N ASP A 156 -8.27 5.77 -3.68
CA ASP A 156 -7.81 5.09 -4.90
C ASP A 156 -6.57 5.78 -5.48
N ILE A 157 -5.67 4.99 -6.04
CA ILE A 157 -4.45 5.49 -6.69
C ILE A 157 -4.81 5.98 -8.08
N LEU A 158 -4.48 7.24 -8.37
CA LEU A 158 -4.72 7.90 -9.65
C LEU A 158 -3.51 7.85 -10.57
N ALA A 159 -2.31 7.92 -9.99
CA ALA A 159 -1.07 7.89 -10.75
C ALA A 159 0.02 7.10 -10.02
N ASP A 160 0.75 6.28 -10.76
CA ASP A 160 1.89 5.53 -10.25
C ASP A 160 3.12 6.43 -10.11
N GLY A 161 3.82 6.28 -8.98
CA GLY A 161 5.12 6.88 -8.74
C GLY A 161 6.29 5.97 -9.12
N PRO A 162 7.52 6.35 -8.74
CA PRO A 162 8.69 5.50 -8.93
C PRO A 162 8.56 4.20 -8.14
N SER A 163 9.01 3.09 -8.72
CA SER A 163 8.94 1.74 -8.12
C SER A 163 7.52 1.25 -7.81
N VAL A 164 6.55 1.71 -8.59
CA VAL A 164 5.16 1.27 -8.51
C VAL A 164 4.66 0.88 -9.89
N ASP A 165 3.86 -0.20 -9.94
CA ASP A 165 3.22 -0.69 -11.16
C ASP A 165 1.75 -1.00 -10.86
N LEU A 166 0.83 -0.28 -11.53
CA LEU A 166 -0.63 -0.38 -11.35
C LEU A 166 -1.08 -0.30 -9.88
N GLY A 167 -0.46 0.59 -9.11
CA GLY A 167 -0.77 0.81 -7.71
C GLY A 167 -0.16 -0.20 -6.74
N GLU A 168 0.73 -1.07 -7.19
CA GLU A 168 1.45 -2.03 -6.37
C GLU A 168 2.95 -1.75 -6.36
N LEU A 169 3.60 -1.98 -5.21
CA LEU A 169 5.04 -1.82 -5.09
C LEU A 169 5.77 -2.79 -6.02
N ALA A 170 6.61 -2.26 -6.88
CA ALA A 170 7.39 -2.99 -7.87
C ALA A 170 8.85 -2.53 -7.82
N LEU A 171 9.72 -3.33 -7.19
CA LEU A 171 11.13 -2.98 -6.99
C LEU A 171 12.02 -3.36 -8.18
N GLY A 172 11.52 -4.14 -9.14
CA GLY A 172 12.31 -4.61 -10.26
C GLY A 172 11.47 -5.23 -11.36
N GLN A 173 12.03 -6.22 -12.04
CA GLN A 173 11.37 -6.97 -13.13
C GLN A 173 11.34 -8.46 -12.83
N ASN A 174 10.29 -9.13 -13.28
CA ASN A 174 10.19 -10.57 -13.19
C ASN A 174 11.10 -11.23 -14.23
N MET A 175 11.91 -12.19 -13.80
CA MET A 175 12.83 -12.92 -14.67
C MET A 175 12.53 -14.42 -14.64
N ARG A 176 12.63 -15.08 -15.79
CA ARG A 176 12.59 -16.54 -15.88
C ARG A 176 14.02 -17.06 -15.93
N LEU A 177 14.34 -17.97 -15.02
CA LEU A 177 15.58 -18.73 -15.06
C LEU A 177 15.26 -20.12 -15.63
N SER A 178 15.91 -20.50 -16.72
CA SER A 178 15.94 -21.89 -17.19
C SER A 178 17.24 -22.51 -16.71
N LEU A 179 17.14 -23.58 -15.96
CA LEU A 179 18.26 -24.44 -15.56
C LEU A 179 18.50 -25.50 -16.63
#